data_b3cd4e463d8ffec6d55bc48cb7f3d8d1
#
_entry.id   b3cd4e463d8ffec6d55bc48cb7f3d8d1
#
_cell.length_a   1.000
_cell.length_b   1.000
_cell.length_c   1.000
_cell.angle_alpha   90.00
_cell.angle_beta   90.00
_cell.angle_gamma   90.00
#
_symmetry.space_group_name_H-M   'P 1'
#
loop_
_entity.id
_entity.type
_entity.pdbx_description
1 polymer ?
#
loop_
_entity_poly.entity_id
_entity_poly.type
_entity_poly.pdbx_seq_one_letter_code
_entity_poly.pdbx_strand_id
1 'polypeptide(L)'
;MEHINTIASYCGSISAIIALVVLVVKPIRNKFVDWVTKTSNRDELNTKIDNLTGLVEKQVAQNEQQRIELDKQSEALMCSLRTNILSTYYAYYNKENIPLFEKECFAKSCETYFSMNGNSFVHSCYDEIMKLPTV
;
A
#
# COMPACT_ATOMS: atom_id res chain seq x y z
N MET A 1 81.75 11.28 32.83
CA MET A 1 81.19 10.90 31.50
C MET A 1 80.09 9.83 31.57
N GLU A 2 80.15 8.92 32.55
CA GLU A 2 79.11 7.85 32.67
C GLU A 2 77.69 8.31 32.86
N HIS A 3 77.42 9.38 33.66
CA HIS A 3 76.12 9.84 33.92
C HIS A 3 75.39 10.44 32.68
N ILE A 4 76.15 10.99 31.73
CA ILE A 4 75.56 11.58 30.49
C ILE A 4 75.07 10.44 29.56
N ASN A 5 75.81 9.35 29.47
CA ASN A 5 75.44 8.18 28.67
C ASN A 5 74.20 7.48 29.24
N THR A 6 74.07 7.44 30.58
CA THR A 6 72.91 6.87 31.25
C THR A 6 71.63 7.68 31.01
N ILE A 7 71.71 9.00 31.09
CA ILE A 7 70.57 9.91 30.80
C ILE A 7 70.16 9.82 29.33
N ALA A 8 71.10 9.78 28.41
CA ALA A 8 70.82 9.61 26.99
C ALA A 8 70.12 8.27 26.68
N SER A 9 70.51 7.19 27.36
CA SER A 9 69.86 5.88 27.23
C SER A 9 68.42 5.88 27.75
N TYR A 10 68.15 6.53 28.88
CA TYR A 10 66.78 6.67 29.41
C TYR A 10 65.87 7.54 28.51
N CYS A 11 66.40 8.64 27.99
CA CYS A 11 65.63 9.48 27.03
C CYS A 11 65.30 8.71 25.76
N GLY A 12 66.17 7.93 25.24
CA GLY A 12 65.90 7.06 24.07
C GLY A 12 64.83 6.01 24.34
N SER A 13 64.88 5.37 25.51
CA SER A 13 63.89 4.36 25.91
C SER A 13 62.49 4.94 26.09
N ILE A 14 62.39 6.14 26.72
CA ILE A 14 61.10 6.82 26.90
C ILE A 14 60.51 7.27 25.56
N SER A 15 61.32 7.81 24.66
CA SER A 15 60.90 8.15 23.29
C SER A 15 60.40 6.98 22.50
N ALA A 16 61.05 5.82 22.58
CA ALA A 16 60.64 4.57 21.95
C ALA A 16 59.27 4.07 22.49
N ILE A 17 59.08 4.16 23.81
CA ILE A 17 57.80 3.76 24.44
C ILE A 17 56.65 4.68 23.98
N ILE A 18 56.87 6.00 23.95
CA ILE A 18 55.86 6.97 23.49
C ILE A 18 55.52 6.69 22.01
N ALA A 19 56.47 6.45 21.15
CA ALA A 19 56.28 6.12 19.76
C ALA A 19 55.44 4.83 19.59
N LEU A 20 55.71 3.81 20.40
CA LEU A 20 55.01 2.53 20.40
C LEU A 20 53.55 2.71 20.88
N VAL A 21 53.30 3.49 21.91
CA VAL A 21 51.97 3.83 22.42
C VAL A 21 51.15 4.57 21.34
N VAL A 22 51.73 5.54 20.65
CA VAL A 22 51.06 6.28 19.57
C VAL A 22 50.74 5.36 18.39
N LEU A 23 51.63 4.44 18.03
CA LEU A 23 51.41 3.49 16.96
C LEU A 23 50.26 2.52 17.26
N VAL A 24 50.13 2.07 18.51
CA VAL A 24 49.09 1.11 18.92
C VAL A 24 47.73 1.79 19.19
N VAL A 25 47.74 2.96 19.82
CA VAL A 25 46.51 3.68 20.21
C VAL A 25 45.74 4.22 18.98
N LYS A 26 46.43 4.72 17.96
CA LYS A 26 45.83 5.26 16.75
C LYS A 26 44.93 4.24 16.00
N PRO A 27 45.38 3.03 15.64
CA PRO A 27 44.55 2.05 14.95
C PRO A 27 43.39 1.54 15.82
N ILE A 28 43.62 1.41 17.15
CA ILE A 28 42.56 0.96 18.07
C ILE A 28 41.44 2.02 18.14
N ARG A 29 41.82 3.29 18.28
CA ARG A 29 40.86 4.39 18.30
C ARG A 29 40.05 4.46 17.00
N ASN A 30 40.70 4.32 15.85
CA ASN A 30 40.00 4.35 14.57
C ASN A 30 39.00 3.20 14.42
N LYS A 31 39.43 1.98 14.79
CA LYS A 31 38.50 0.83 14.80
C LYS A 31 37.31 1.01 15.75
N PHE A 32 37.53 1.62 16.90
CA PHE A 32 36.48 1.92 17.87
C PHE A 32 35.50 2.98 17.32
N VAL A 33 36.01 4.05 16.72
CA VAL A 33 35.17 5.08 16.09
C VAL A 33 34.36 4.49 14.94
N ASP A 34 34.98 3.70 14.07
CA ASP A 34 34.29 3.01 12.96
C ASP A 34 33.19 2.06 13.48
N TRP A 35 33.47 1.33 14.55
CA TRP A 35 32.50 0.44 15.18
C TRP A 35 31.31 1.20 15.77
N VAL A 36 31.55 2.28 16.51
CA VAL A 36 30.50 3.15 17.07
C VAL A 36 29.65 3.79 15.98
N THR A 37 30.27 4.32 14.92
CA THR A 37 29.56 4.93 13.79
C THR A 37 28.68 3.91 13.06
N LYS A 38 29.19 2.71 12.85
CA LYS A 38 28.45 1.62 12.21
C LYS A 38 27.27 1.14 13.05
N THR A 39 27.40 1.10 14.36
CA THR A 39 26.31 0.74 15.27
C THR A 39 25.25 1.85 15.31
N SER A 40 25.64 3.12 15.36
CA SER A 40 24.72 4.25 15.33
C SER A 40 23.88 4.30 14.03
N ASN A 41 24.51 4.07 12.86
CA ASN A 41 23.80 4.01 11.59
C ASN A 41 22.82 2.82 11.53
N ARG A 42 23.12 1.74 12.21
CA ARG A 42 22.24 0.57 12.28
C ARG A 42 20.99 0.83 13.11
N ASP A 43 21.10 1.56 14.20
CA ASP A 43 19.99 1.94 15.05
C ASP A 43 19.07 2.96 14.35
N GLU A 44 19.64 3.90 13.61
CA GLU A 44 18.86 4.84 12.77
C GLU A 44 18.10 4.11 11.66
N LEU A 45 18.76 3.12 11.01
CA LEU A 45 18.11 2.30 9.99
C LEU A 45 16.97 1.46 10.56
N ASN A 46 17.15 0.84 11.72
CA ASN A 46 16.13 0.09 12.40
C ASN A 46 14.92 0.98 12.73
N THR A 47 15.16 2.17 13.26
CA THR A 47 14.07 3.14 13.55
C THR A 47 13.30 3.53 12.29
N LYS A 48 13.98 3.71 11.15
CA LYS A 48 13.32 3.98 9.87
C LYS A 48 12.50 2.79 9.39
N ILE A 49 12.99 1.57 9.56
CA ILE A 49 12.27 0.34 9.22
C ILE A 49 11.01 0.20 10.07
N ASP A 50 11.11 0.41 11.38
CA ASP A 50 9.96 0.35 12.29
C ASP A 50 8.89 1.38 11.95
N ASN A 51 9.30 2.61 11.63
CA ASN A 51 8.39 3.66 11.17
C ASN A 51 7.70 3.30 9.85
N LEU A 52 8.45 2.77 8.87
CA LEU A 52 7.89 2.32 7.59
C LEU A 52 6.91 1.17 7.79
N THR A 53 7.25 0.21 8.64
CA THR A 53 6.38 -0.92 8.97
C THR A 53 5.05 -0.42 9.56
N GLY A 54 5.08 0.50 10.52
CA GLY A 54 3.88 1.08 11.09
C GLY A 54 3.03 1.87 10.08
N LEU A 55 3.66 2.57 9.11
CA LEU A 55 2.95 3.24 8.03
C LEU A 55 2.29 2.23 7.08
N VAL A 56 2.97 1.15 6.73
CA VAL A 56 2.43 0.08 5.87
C VAL A 56 1.24 -0.61 6.56
N GLU A 57 1.34 -0.95 7.83
CA GLU A 57 0.24 -1.55 8.59
C GLU A 57 -0.99 -0.64 8.62
N LYS A 58 -0.79 0.66 8.85
CA LYS A 58 -1.87 1.65 8.79
C LYS A 58 -2.51 1.73 7.41
N GLN A 59 -1.70 1.72 6.35
CA GLN A 59 -2.18 1.74 4.97
C GLN A 59 -3.00 0.49 4.64
N VAL A 60 -2.55 -0.69 5.07
CA VAL A 60 -3.26 -1.96 4.87
C VAL A 60 -4.63 -1.92 5.58
N ALA A 61 -4.68 -1.46 6.83
CA ALA A 61 -5.94 -1.32 7.56
C ALA A 61 -6.91 -0.34 6.89
N GLN A 62 -6.42 0.79 6.38
CA GLN A 62 -7.23 1.75 5.64
C GLN A 62 -7.76 1.16 4.33
N ASN A 63 -6.94 0.44 3.58
CA ASN A 63 -7.35 -0.20 2.34
C ASN A 63 -8.43 -1.27 2.58
N GLU A 64 -8.31 -2.04 3.64
CA GLU A 64 -9.33 -3.04 3.99
C GLU A 64 -10.66 -2.38 4.37
N GLN A 65 -10.63 -1.29 5.12
CA GLN A 65 -11.83 -0.53 5.45
C GLN A 65 -12.49 0.08 4.19
N GLN A 66 -11.68 0.60 3.25
CA GLN A 66 -12.19 1.10 1.97
C GLN A 66 -12.81 -0.02 1.12
N ARG A 67 -12.23 -1.21 1.11
CA ARG A 67 -12.83 -2.37 0.42
C ARG A 67 -14.20 -2.72 0.97
N ILE A 68 -14.34 -2.82 2.29
CA ILE A 68 -15.62 -3.10 2.93
C ILE A 68 -16.67 -2.05 2.58
N GLU A 69 -16.29 -0.78 2.53
CA GLU A 69 -17.20 0.30 2.17
C GLU A 69 -17.60 0.25 0.68
N LEU A 70 -16.65 -0.03 -0.21
CA LEU A 70 -16.93 -0.23 -1.64
C LEU A 70 -17.84 -1.42 -1.90
N ASP A 71 -17.67 -2.52 -1.18
CA ASP A 71 -18.53 -3.69 -1.29
C ASP A 71 -19.98 -3.36 -0.89
N LYS A 72 -20.18 -2.63 0.21
CA LYS A 72 -21.51 -2.15 0.63
C LYS A 72 -22.14 -1.21 -0.40
N GLN A 73 -21.36 -0.29 -0.95
CA GLN A 73 -21.86 0.63 -1.99
C GLN A 73 -22.24 -0.12 -3.26
N SER A 74 -21.45 -1.11 -3.65
CA SER A 74 -21.73 -1.99 -4.79
C SER A 74 -23.04 -2.76 -4.60
N GLU A 75 -23.25 -3.34 -3.41
CA GLU A 75 -24.48 -4.04 -3.08
C GLU A 75 -25.71 -3.12 -3.11
N ALA A 76 -25.61 -1.93 -2.52
CA ALA A 76 -26.68 -0.93 -2.55
C ALA A 76 -27.01 -0.48 -3.97
N LEU A 77 -25.98 -0.27 -4.81
CA LEU A 77 -26.16 0.07 -6.22
C LEU A 77 -26.86 -1.06 -6.99
N MET A 78 -26.46 -2.30 -6.77
CA MET A 78 -27.09 -3.47 -7.39
C MET A 78 -28.57 -3.60 -7.01
N CYS A 79 -28.92 -3.37 -5.75
CA CYS A 79 -30.33 -3.33 -5.30
C CYS A 79 -31.12 -2.21 -5.96
N SER A 80 -30.53 -1.02 -6.07
CA SER A 80 -31.15 0.12 -6.73
C SER A 80 -31.38 -0.11 -8.22
N LEU A 81 -30.37 -0.63 -8.93
CA LEU A 81 -30.47 -0.99 -10.35
C LEU A 81 -31.56 -2.04 -10.57
N ARG A 82 -31.59 -3.09 -9.75
CA ARG A 82 -32.61 -4.14 -9.84
C ARG A 82 -34.01 -3.56 -9.67
N THR A 83 -34.24 -2.71 -8.69
CA THR A 83 -35.52 -2.06 -8.44
C THR A 83 -35.96 -1.23 -9.65
N ASN A 84 -35.04 -0.48 -10.23
CA ASN A 84 -35.30 0.37 -11.40
C ASN A 84 -35.63 -0.47 -12.64
N ILE A 85 -34.87 -1.52 -12.91
CA ILE A 85 -35.10 -2.47 -14.00
C ILE A 85 -36.47 -3.14 -13.87
N LEU A 86 -36.80 -3.63 -12.67
CA LEU A 86 -38.09 -4.26 -12.43
C LEU A 86 -39.27 -3.28 -12.54
N SER A 87 -39.10 -2.04 -12.08
CA SER A 87 -40.11 -0.98 -12.25
C SER A 87 -40.42 -0.72 -13.72
N THR A 88 -39.38 -0.58 -14.54
CA THR A 88 -39.52 -0.39 -15.99
C THR A 88 -40.11 -1.64 -16.65
N TYR A 89 -39.65 -2.83 -16.29
CA TYR A 89 -40.21 -4.08 -16.79
C TYR A 89 -41.70 -4.17 -16.54
N TYR A 90 -42.19 -3.98 -15.29
CA TYR A 90 -43.60 -4.05 -14.96
C TYR A 90 -44.44 -2.91 -15.58
N ALA A 91 -43.82 -1.78 -15.91
CA ALA A 91 -44.50 -0.69 -16.61
C ALA A 91 -44.80 -1.02 -18.09
N TYR A 92 -44.00 -1.88 -18.71
CA TYR A 92 -44.08 -2.15 -20.16
C TYR A 92 -44.33 -3.62 -20.53
N TYR A 93 -44.26 -4.57 -19.62
CA TYR A 93 -44.32 -6.01 -19.91
C TYR A 93 -45.63 -6.45 -20.58
N ASN A 94 -46.77 -5.74 -20.36
CA ASN A 94 -48.05 -5.98 -20.97
C ASN A 94 -48.41 -4.93 -22.05
N LYS A 95 -47.48 -4.15 -22.53
CA LYS A 95 -47.69 -3.15 -23.57
C LYS A 95 -47.25 -3.68 -24.93
N GLU A 96 -47.84 -3.12 -25.98
CA GLU A 96 -47.48 -3.50 -27.35
C GLU A 96 -46.23 -2.80 -27.86
N ASN A 97 -45.80 -1.73 -27.22
CA ASN A 97 -44.65 -0.94 -27.62
C ASN A 97 -44.00 -0.21 -26.43
N ILE A 98 -42.78 0.26 -26.61
CA ILE A 98 -41.99 1.02 -25.64
C ILE A 98 -41.33 2.22 -26.32
N PRO A 99 -41.27 3.43 -25.72
CA PRO A 99 -40.53 4.54 -26.27
C PRO A 99 -39.03 4.17 -26.42
N LEU A 100 -38.43 4.61 -27.53
CA LEU A 100 -37.04 4.31 -27.83
C LEU A 100 -36.09 4.67 -26.67
N PHE A 101 -36.26 5.85 -26.11
CA PHE A 101 -35.46 6.32 -25.00
C PHE A 101 -35.55 5.42 -23.75
N GLU A 102 -36.77 4.99 -23.42
CA GLU A 102 -37.01 4.10 -22.26
C GLU A 102 -36.37 2.73 -22.48
N LYS A 103 -36.43 2.20 -23.72
CA LYS A 103 -35.81 0.94 -24.09
C LYS A 103 -34.29 0.99 -23.99
N GLU A 104 -33.68 2.10 -24.44
CA GLU A 104 -32.24 2.30 -24.35
C GLU A 104 -31.78 2.43 -22.89
N CYS A 105 -32.50 3.21 -22.07
CA CYS A 105 -32.22 3.35 -20.64
C CYS A 105 -32.32 2.00 -19.90
N PHE A 106 -33.36 1.22 -20.22
CA PHE A 106 -33.57 -0.10 -19.67
C PHE A 106 -32.41 -1.05 -20.05
N ALA A 107 -32.04 -1.09 -21.34
CA ALA A 107 -30.94 -1.92 -21.81
C ALA A 107 -29.63 -1.59 -21.09
N LYS A 108 -29.28 -0.31 -20.98
CA LYS A 108 -28.07 0.14 -20.31
C LYS A 108 -28.06 -0.19 -18.81
N SER A 109 -29.22 -0.08 -18.15
CA SER A 109 -29.36 -0.47 -16.73
C SER A 109 -29.17 -1.96 -16.55
N CYS A 110 -29.72 -2.79 -17.44
CA CYS A 110 -29.53 -4.24 -17.44
C CYS A 110 -28.05 -4.62 -17.68
N GLU A 111 -27.39 -4.03 -18.68
CA GLU A 111 -25.97 -4.27 -18.96
C GLU A 111 -25.10 -3.97 -17.75
N THR A 112 -25.34 -2.83 -17.08
CA THR A 112 -24.63 -2.48 -15.86
C THR A 112 -24.88 -3.51 -14.75
N TYR A 113 -26.12 -3.94 -14.55
CA TYR A 113 -26.49 -4.94 -13.57
C TYR A 113 -25.82 -6.30 -13.85
N PHE A 114 -25.72 -6.71 -15.11
CA PHE A 114 -25.06 -7.95 -15.53
C PHE A 114 -23.56 -7.89 -15.31
N SER A 115 -22.92 -6.74 -15.56
CA SER A 115 -21.49 -6.53 -15.28
C SER A 115 -21.14 -6.68 -13.79
N MET A 116 -22.13 -6.49 -12.92
CA MET A 116 -22.03 -6.68 -11.46
C MET A 116 -22.41 -8.10 -11.00
N ASN A 117 -22.47 -9.08 -11.90
CA ASN A 117 -22.93 -10.46 -11.64
C ASN A 117 -24.39 -10.54 -11.14
N GLY A 118 -25.27 -9.71 -11.70
CA GLY A 118 -26.71 -9.75 -11.43
C GLY A 118 -27.35 -11.11 -11.78
N ASN A 119 -28.50 -11.40 -11.18
CA ASN A 119 -29.14 -12.70 -11.29
C ASN A 119 -29.86 -12.95 -12.62
N SER A 120 -30.19 -14.25 -12.90
CA SER A 120 -30.80 -14.71 -14.13
C SER A 120 -32.21 -14.19 -14.41
N PHE A 121 -32.98 -13.78 -13.38
CA PHE A 121 -34.35 -13.26 -13.58
C PHE A 121 -34.37 -11.98 -14.41
N VAL A 122 -33.41 -11.06 -14.18
CA VAL A 122 -33.30 -9.81 -14.96
C VAL A 122 -32.95 -10.09 -16.43
N HIS A 123 -32.22 -11.18 -16.73
CA HIS A 123 -31.98 -11.59 -18.11
C HIS A 123 -33.29 -11.92 -18.85
N SER A 124 -34.20 -12.63 -18.19
CA SER A 124 -35.54 -12.93 -18.80
C SER A 124 -36.33 -11.64 -19.03
N CYS A 125 -36.32 -10.71 -18.07
CA CYS A 125 -36.99 -9.42 -18.24
C CYS A 125 -36.38 -8.61 -19.40
N TYR A 126 -35.07 -8.64 -19.55
CA TYR A 126 -34.36 -8.01 -20.66
C TYR A 126 -34.80 -8.56 -22.01
N ASP A 127 -34.80 -9.89 -22.16
CA ASP A 127 -35.17 -10.55 -23.39
C ASP A 127 -36.61 -10.27 -23.81
N GLU A 128 -37.54 -10.13 -22.85
CA GLU A 128 -38.95 -9.79 -23.12
C GLU A 128 -39.10 -8.33 -23.58
N ILE A 129 -38.52 -7.37 -22.87
CA ILE A 129 -38.62 -5.93 -23.20
C ILE A 129 -37.93 -5.63 -24.53
N MET A 130 -36.80 -6.27 -24.81
CA MET A 130 -36.05 -6.04 -26.06
C MET A 130 -36.80 -6.54 -27.32
N LYS A 131 -37.80 -7.39 -27.18
CA LYS A 131 -38.69 -7.81 -28.28
C LYS A 131 -39.78 -6.80 -28.61
N LEU A 132 -40.11 -5.89 -27.70
CA LEU A 132 -41.15 -4.88 -27.95
C LEU A 132 -40.72 -3.93 -29.06
N PRO A 133 -41.61 -3.60 -30.00
CA PRO A 133 -41.34 -2.57 -30.99
C PRO A 133 -41.21 -1.18 -30.32
N THR A 134 -40.43 -0.32 -30.92
CA THR A 134 -40.24 1.08 -30.45
C THR A 134 -41.19 2.02 -31.16
N VAL A 135 -41.58 3.05 -30.42
CA VAL A 135 -42.32 4.20 -30.90
C VAL A 135 -41.55 5.48 -30.63
#